data_3c908ea21c49ce088eeebd30ef033870
#
_entry.id   3c908ea21c49ce088eeebd30ef033870
#
_cell.length_a   1.000
_cell.length_b   1.000
_cell.length_c   1.000
_cell.angle_alpha   90.00
_cell.angle_beta   90.00
_cell.angle_gamma   90.00
#
_symmetry.space_group_name_H-M   'P 1'
#
loop_
_entity.id
_entity.type
_entity.pdbx_description
1 polymer ?
#
loop_
_entity_poly.entity_id
_entity_poly.type
_entity_poly.pdbx_seq_one_letter_code
_entity_poly.pdbx_strand_id
1 'polypeptide(L)'
;MKKVIFILFTIISLSIYSQQIEFEKTLGKENVETLNSLIRDFETKTLKNEYPNLNTENAYKEFLKDILKYNYSILENEIFPESKLKMHIYCVPDSTWVEERELSSGKKSEMIKTKYKTKYKCLNPKGKVIYSSKGYFYGNKKSKTLKLVENQKDDVQINFNSIYLKALEETPNKSKFVEYYLENIKMTADPIHPYRMSQYILKNDIDINDYFTKRLIFINMFYK
;
A
#
# COMPACT_ATOMS: atom_id res chain seq x y z
N MET A 1 -43.97 -6.71 -0.14
CA MET A 1 -42.72 -6.29 -0.78
C MET A 1 -41.94 -5.25 0.04
N LYS A 2 -42.51 -4.09 0.46
CA LYS A 2 -41.77 -3.05 1.23
C LYS A 2 -41.11 -3.57 2.53
N LYS A 3 -41.75 -4.45 3.30
CA LYS A 3 -41.20 -5.03 4.54
C LYS A 3 -39.99 -5.96 4.29
N VAL A 4 -39.99 -6.72 3.21
CA VAL A 4 -38.90 -7.63 2.83
C VAL A 4 -37.66 -6.81 2.38
N ILE A 5 -37.87 -5.73 1.64
CA ILE A 5 -36.82 -4.81 1.20
C ILE A 5 -36.18 -4.14 2.41
N PHE A 6 -36.98 -3.70 3.39
CA PHE A 6 -36.46 -3.06 4.62
C PHE A 6 -35.61 -4.05 5.46
N ILE A 7 -36.05 -5.30 5.60
CA ILE A 7 -35.28 -6.34 6.32
C ILE A 7 -33.95 -6.65 5.60
N LEU A 8 -33.97 -6.72 4.26
CA LEU A 8 -32.74 -6.90 3.49
C LEU A 8 -31.76 -5.73 3.67
N PHE A 9 -32.22 -4.50 3.65
CA PHE A 9 -31.36 -3.32 3.90
C PHE A 9 -30.76 -3.31 5.31
N THR A 10 -31.53 -3.69 6.33
CA THR A 10 -31.03 -3.77 7.71
C THR A 10 -29.98 -4.87 7.88
N ILE A 11 -30.13 -6.03 7.24
CA ILE A 11 -29.16 -7.12 7.29
C ILE A 11 -27.84 -6.72 6.60
N ILE A 12 -27.90 -6.05 5.46
CA ILE A 12 -26.72 -5.59 4.72
C ILE A 12 -25.97 -4.52 5.51
N SER A 13 -26.65 -3.54 6.10
CA SER A 13 -26.03 -2.49 6.91
C SER A 13 -25.37 -3.05 8.18
N LEU A 14 -25.97 -4.04 8.83
CA LEU A 14 -25.39 -4.74 9.97
C LEU A 14 -24.13 -5.52 9.61
N SER A 15 -24.09 -6.13 8.42
CA SER A 15 -22.93 -6.86 7.94
C SER A 15 -21.72 -5.95 7.68
N ILE A 16 -21.92 -4.81 7.02
CA ILE A 16 -20.86 -3.82 6.75
C ILE A 16 -20.32 -3.23 8.05
N TYR A 17 -21.19 -2.90 8.97
CA TYR A 17 -20.82 -2.38 10.29
C TYR A 17 -20.00 -3.40 11.10
N SER A 18 -20.36 -4.68 11.05
CA SER A 18 -19.60 -5.78 11.68
C SER A 18 -18.19 -5.91 11.12
N GLN A 19 -18.01 -5.77 9.80
CA GLN A 19 -16.71 -5.84 9.15
C GLN A 19 -15.77 -4.72 9.63
N GLN A 20 -16.28 -3.50 9.66
CA GLN A 20 -15.54 -2.34 10.14
C GLN A 20 -15.12 -2.50 11.60
N ILE A 21 -16.04 -2.93 12.47
CA ILE A 21 -15.76 -3.10 13.90
C ILE A 21 -14.64 -4.12 14.13
N GLU A 22 -14.68 -5.29 13.49
CA GLU A 22 -13.64 -6.31 13.67
C GLU A 22 -12.29 -5.85 13.14
N PHE A 23 -12.25 -5.17 11.97
CA PHE A 23 -11.05 -4.56 11.45
C PHE A 23 -10.46 -3.53 12.43
N GLU A 24 -11.28 -2.58 12.88
CA GLU A 24 -10.85 -1.50 13.78
C GLU A 24 -10.38 -2.05 15.14
N LYS A 25 -11.07 -3.04 15.68
CA LYS A 25 -10.70 -3.73 16.91
C LYS A 25 -9.33 -4.41 16.80
N THR A 26 -9.08 -5.12 15.70
CA THR A 26 -7.80 -5.79 15.46
C THR A 26 -6.68 -4.79 15.20
N LEU A 27 -6.93 -3.76 14.40
CA LEU A 27 -5.93 -2.72 14.08
C LEU A 27 -5.57 -1.85 15.30
N GLY A 28 -6.51 -1.66 16.22
CA GLY A 28 -6.35 -0.88 17.44
C GLY A 28 -6.63 0.62 17.26
N LYS A 29 -7.17 1.23 18.30
CA LYS A 29 -7.71 2.60 18.29
C LYS A 29 -6.74 3.65 17.73
N GLU A 30 -5.48 3.66 18.22
CA GLU A 30 -4.45 4.63 17.80
C GLU A 30 -4.21 4.57 16.28
N ASN A 31 -4.07 3.35 15.73
CA ASN A 31 -3.83 3.16 14.30
C ASN A 31 -5.06 3.53 13.45
N VAL A 32 -6.26 3.25 13.94
CA VAL A 32 -7.53 3.62 13.29
C VAL A 32 -7.68 5.14 13.23
N GLU A 33 -7.45 5.83 14.34
CA GLU A 33 -7.51 7.31 14.40
C GLU A 33 -6.48 7.94 13.45
N THR A 34 -5.26 7.41 13.43
CA THR A 34 -4.21 7.84 12.50
C THR A 34 -4.65 7.64 11.06
N LEU A 35 -5.12 6.45 10.70
CA LEU A 35 -5.57 6.15 9.34
C LEU A 35 -6.73 7.04 8.90
N ASN A 36 -7.72 7.23 9.76
CA ASN A 36 -8.88 8.08 9.49
C ASN A 36 -8.47 9.56 9.29
N SER A 37 -7.51 10.05 10.10
CA SER A 37 -6.98 11.41 9.95
C SER A 37 -6.25 11.58 8.61
N LEU A 38 -5.40 10.63 8.23
CA LEU A 38 -4.66 10.67 6.97
C LEU A 38 -5.58 10.66 5.75
N ILE A 39 -6.62 9.81 5.76
CA ILE A 39 -7.61 9.76 4.68
C ILE A 39 -8.38 11.06 4.58
N ARG A 40 -8.84 11.61 5.72
CA ARG A 40 -9.53 12.90 5.75
C ARG A 40 -8.64 14.03 5.22
N ASP A 41 -7.37 14.07 5.61
CA ASP A 41 -6.42 15.06 5.12
C ASP A 41 -6.19 14.92 3.61
N PHE A 42 -6.05 13.72 3.11
CA PHE A 42 -5.99 13.44 1.68
C PHE A 42 -7.25 13.93 0.94
N GLU A 43 -8.44 13.57 1.43
CA GLU A 43 -9.70 13.95 0.80
C GLU A 43 -9.92 15.47 0.79
N THR A 44 -9.61 16.15 1.90
CA THR A 44 -9.92 17.59 2.07
C THR A 44 -8.84 18.52 1.54
N LYS A 45 -7.59 18.08 1.51
CA LYS A 45 -6.46 18.90 1.04
C LYS A 45 -6.06 18.52 -0.37
N THR A 46 -5.68 17.27 -0.60
CA THR A 46 -5.12 16.83 -1.86
C THR A 46 -6.19 16.65 -2.93
N LEU A 47 -7.13 15.74 -2.67
CA LEU A 47 -8.15 15.39 -3.65
C LEU A 47 -9.09 16.58 -3.97
N LYS A 48 -9.45 17.37 -2.93
CA LYS A 48 -10.29 18.55 -3.11
C LYS A 48 -9.60 19.68 -3.86
N ASN A 49 -8.28 19.85 -3.69
CA ASN A 49 -7.52 20.86 -4.44
C ASN A 49 -7.37 20.48 -5.92
N GLU A 50 -7.16 19.19 -6.21
CA GLU A 50 -7.02 18.72 -7.59
C GLU A 50 -8.36 18.70 -8.33
N TYR A 51 -9.46 18.35 -7.63
CA TYR A 51 -10.80 18.26 -8.22
C TYR A 51 -11.82 19.14 -7.45
N PRO A 52 -11.66 20.49 -7.47
CA PRO A 52 -12.40 21.40 -6.57
C PRO A 52 -13.91 21.39 -6.77
N ASN A 53 -14.38 21.08 -7.97
CA ASN A 53 -15.79 21.11 -8.36
C ASN A 53 -16.52 19.76 -8.20
N LEU A 54 -15.79 18.72 -7.80
CA LEU A 54 -16.35 17.38 -7.64
C LEU A 54 -16.65 17.07 -6.16
N ASN A 55 -17.68 16.23 -5.93
CA ASN A 55 -17.83 15.58 -4.64
C ASN A 55 -16.75 14.51 -4.47
N THR A 56 -16.54 14.04 -3.25
CA THR A 56 -15.44 13.10 -2.92
C THR A 56 -15.46 11.84 -3.77
N GLU A 57 -16.61 11.21 -3.98
CA GLU A 57 -16.73 10.00 -4.80
C GLU A 57 -16.29 10.24 -6.25
N ASN A 58 -16.81 11.30 -6.87
CA ASN A 58 -16.46 11.66 -8.24
C ASN A 58 -15.00 12.09 -8.37
N ALA A 59 -14.45 12.75 -7.35
CA ALA A 59 -13.04 13.12 -7.30
C ALA A 59 -12.13 11.87 -7.27
N TYR A 60 -12.45 10.86 -6.47
CA TYR A 60 -11.74 9.57 -6.53
C TYR A 60 -11.87 8.91 -7.90
N LYS A 61 -13.07 8.89 -8.49
CA LYS A 61 -13.26 8.28 -9.82
C LYS A 61 -12.43 8.99 -10.90
N GLU A 62 -12.36 10.32 -10.85
CA GLU A 62 -11.54 11.08 -11.80
C GLU A 62 -10.06 10.87 -11.57
N PHE A 63 -9.61 10.88 -10.32
CA PHE A 63 -8.24 10.50 -9.96
C PHE A 63 -7.85 9.11 -10.51
N LEU A 64 -8.68 8.09 -10.34
CA LEU A 64 -8.42 6.75 -10.87
C LEU A 64 -8.36 6.74 -12.41
N LYS A 65 -9.18 7.56 -13.09
CA LYS A 65 -9.10 7.71 -14.55
C LYS A 65 -7.82 8.39 -15.00
N ASP A 66 -7.34 9.39 -14.26
CA ASP A 66 -6.09 10.07 -14.57
C ASP A 66 -4.88 9.13 -14.43
N ILE A 67 -4.89 8.27 -13.42
CA ILE A 67 -3.90 7.18 -13.31
C ILE A 67 -3.92 6.26 -14.55
N LEU A 68 -5.09 5.94 -15.10
CA LEU A 68 -5.18 5.14 -16.34
C LEU A 68 -4.65 5.88 -17.58
N LYS A 69 -4.62 7.21 -17.56
CA LYS A 69 -3.99 8.04 -18.59
C LYS A 69 -2.48 8.29 -18.34
N TYR A 70 -1.88 7.58 -17.35
CA TYR A 70 -0.49 7.76 -16.92
C TYR A 70 -0.18 9.14 -16.32
N ASN A 71 -1.18 9.85 -15.83
CA ASN A 71 -0.99 11.06 -15.05
C ASN A 71 -0.81 10.70 -13.57
N TYR A 72 0.43 10.73 -13.10
CA TYR A 72 0.81 10.42 -11.72
C TYR A 72 1.16 11.65 -10.88
N SER A 73 0.93 12.87 -11.40
CA SER A 73 1.34 14.12 -10.74
C SER A 73 0.85 14.26 -9.30
N ILE A 74 -0.37 13.81 -9.02
CA ILE A 74 -0.95 13.84 -7.67
C ILE A 74 -0.21 12.89 -6.70
N LEU A 75 0.37 11.80 -7.18
CA LEU A 75 1.12 10.83 -6.36
C LEU A 75 2.51 11.35 -5.99
N GLU A 76 3.09 12.24 -6.79
CA GLU A 76 4.46 12.72 -6.61
C GLU A 76 4.58 13.83 -5.57
N ASN A 77 3.48 14.51 -5.26
CA ASN A 77 3.45 15.71 -4.43
C ASN A 77 3.15 15.44 -2.95
N GLU A 78 2.84 14.22 -2.58
CA GLU A 78 2.41 13.89 -1.22
C GLU A 78 3.50 13.14 -0.44
N ILE A 79 3.99 13.78 0.62
CA ILE A 79 4.90 13.17 1.58
C ILE A 79 4.14 13.03 2.91
N PHE A 80 3.80 11.82 3.27
CA PHE A 80 3.21 11.53 4.57
C PHE A 80 4.30 11.21 5.59
N PRO A 81 4.20 11.78 6.82
CA PRO A 81 5.22 11.56 7.84
C PRO A 81 5.34 10.08 8.22
N GLU A 82 6.54 9.68 8.60
CA GLU A 82 6.74 8.36 9.20
C GLU A 82 5.87 8.23 10.44
N SER A 83 5.18 7.12 10.56
CA SER A 83 4.34 6.79 11.72
C SER A 83 4.45 5.31 12.07
N LYS A 84 4.02 4.94 13.27
CA LYS A 84 3.89 3.54 13.65
C LYS A 84 2.97 2.77 12.70
N LEU A 85 1.89 3.41 12.24
CA LEU A 85 0.98 2.82 11.27
C LEU A 85 1.69 2.46 9.97
N LYS A 86 2.59 3.34 9.45
CA LYS A 86 3.38 3.03 8.25
C LYS A 86 4.20 1.77 8.43
N MET A 87 4.88 1.62 9.58
CA MET A 87 5.64 0.41 9.89
C MET A 87 4.79 -0.82 10.19
N HIS A 88 3.52 -0.65 10.53
CA HIS A 88 2.56 -1.77 10.59
C HIS A 88 2.11 -2.21 9.21
N ILE A 89 2.01 -1.30 8.24
CA ILE A 89 1.56 -1.61 6.87
C ILE A 89 2.74 -2.08 6.02
N TYR A 90 3.87 -1.40 6.16
CA TYR A 90 5.07 -1.60 5.34
C TYR A 90 6.31 -1.88 6.18
N CYS A 91 7.25 -2.58 5.58
CA CYS A 91 8.63 -2.55 5.99
C CYS A 91 9.32 -1.41 5.23
N VAL A 92 9.82 -0.40 5.98
CA VAL A 92 10.47 0.79 5.42
C VAL A 92 11.99 0.62 5.38
N PRO A 93 12.69 1.21 4.41
CA PRO A 93 14.15 1.16 4.36
C PRO A 93 14.78 1.74 5.63
N ASP A 94 15.71 1.01 6.24
CA ASP A 94 16.49 1.43 7.40
C ASP A 94 17.92 1.82 7.00
N SER A 95 18.55 0.97 6.16
CA SER A 95 19.88 1.21 5.64
C SER A 95 20.10 0.48 4.32
N THR A 96 20.89 1.06 3.42
CA THR A 96 21.23 0.43 2.14
C THR A 96 22.75 0.48 1.94
N TRP A 97 23.34 -0.63 1.48
CA TRP A 97 24.76 -0.74 1.21
C TRP A 97 25.04 -1.55 -0.04
N VAL A 98 26.24 -1.38 -0.59
CA VAL A 98 26.72 -2.09 -1.78
C VAL A 98 27.65 -3.21 -1.34
N GLU A 99 27.38 -4.43 -1.80
CA GLU A 99 28.29 -5.58 -1.70
C GLU A 99 28.92 -5.85 -3.06
N GLU A 100 30.23 -5.91 -3.09
CA GLU A 100 30.99 -6.37 -4.26
C GLU A 100 31.30 -7.86 -4.08
N ARG A 101 31.07 -8.65 -5.13
CA ARG A 101 31.54 -10.06 -5.19
C ARG A 101 32.45 -10.23 -6.38
N GLU A 102 33.66 -10.63 -6.10
CA GLU A 102 34.54 -11.15 -7.14
C GLU A 102 34.03 -12.53 -7.56
N LEU A 103 33.77 -12.70 -8.84
CA LEU A 103 33.51 -14.01 -9.41
C LEU A 103 34.84 -14.55 -9.94
N SER A 104 35.45 -15.43 -9.19
CA SER A 104 36.60 -16.22 -9.67
C SER A 104 36.11 -17.18 -10.75
N SER A 105 36.19 -16.76 -12.00
CA SER A 105 36.20 -17.69 -13.13
C SER A 105 37.56 -17.64 -13.78
N GLY A 106 38.26 -18.79 -13.82
CA GLY A 106 39.63 -18.96 -14.24
C GLY A 106 39.95 -18.65 -15.71
N LYS A 107 39.39 -17.62 -16.31
CA LYS A 107 39.74 -17.02 -17.60
C LYS A 107 39.53 -15.51 -17.55
N LYS A 108 40.60 -14.78 -17.59
CA LYS A 108 40.93 -13.39 -18.00
C LYS A 108 39.82 -12.30 -18.14
N SER A 109 38.68 -12.38 -17.51
CA SER A 109 37.79 -11.21 -17.31
C SER A 109 37.26 -11.26 -15.90
N GLU A 110 37.86 -10.48 -15.02
CA GLU A 110 37.34 -10.18 -13.68
C GLU A 110 35.99 -9.48 -13.82
N MET A 111 34.90 -10.24 -13.78
CA MET A 111 33.55 -9.70 -13.71
C MET A 111 33.23 -9.45 -12.25
N ILE A 112 33.46 -8.24 -11.76
CA ILE A 112 32.95 -7.80 -10.47
C ILE A 112 31.44 -7.63 -10.60
N LYS A 113 30.66 -8.47 -9.97
CA LYS A 113 29.21 -8.27 -9.82
C LYS A 113 28.94 -7.44 -8.60
N THR A 114 28.31 -6.30 -8.79
CA THR A 114 27.86 -5.42 -7.72
C THR A 114 26.43 -5.75 -7.35
N LYS A 115 26.19 -5.99 -6.07
CA LYS A 115 24.89 -6.22 -5.48
C LYS A 115 24.66 -5.12 -4.44
N TYR A 116 23.50 -4.48 -4.45
CA TYR A 116 23.11 -3.71 -3.29
C TYR A 116 22.15 -4.51 -2.40
N LYS A 117 22.17 -4.23 -1.11
CA LYS A 117 21.24 -4.76 -0.12
C LYS A 117 20.59 -3.61 0.62
N THR A 118 19.30 -3.75 0.87
CA THR A 118 18.55 -2.86 1.74
C THR A 118 18.07 -3.64 2.95
N LYS A 119 18.36 -3.12 4.14
CA LYS A 119 17.76 -3.56 5.38
C LYS A 119 16.48 -2.77 5.61
N TYR A 120 15.43 -3.47 5.91
CA TYR A 120 14.11 -2.90 6.18
C TYR A 120 13.75 -3.07 7.65
N LYS A 121 13.04 -2.10 8.21
CA LYS A 121 12.45 -2.17 9.55
C LYS A 121 10.93 -2.13 9.45
N CYS A 122 10.24 -2.95 10.23
CA CYS A 122 8.79 -2.95 10.37
C CYS A 122 8.36 -3.34 11.78
N LEU A 123 7.09 -3.23 12.10
CA LEU A 123 6.54 -3.64 13.39
C LEU A 123 5.83 -4.99 13.26
N ASN A 124 6.09 -5.89 14.20
CA ASN A 124 5.28 -7.08 14.35
C ASN A 124 3.93 -6.75 15.03
N PRO A 125 2.97 -7.70 15.15
CA PRO A 125 1.67 -7.44 15.78
C PRO A 125 1.74 -6.97 17.24
N LYS A 126 2.86 -7.22 17.93
CA LYS A 126 3.10 -6.77 19.31
C LYS A 126 3.78 -5.38 19.38
N GLY A 127 3.92 -4.69 18.25
CA GLY A 127 4.58 -3.38 18.17
C GLY A 127 6.10 -3.41 18.34
N LYS A 128 6.75 -4.58 18.28
CA LYS A 128 8.21 -4.68 18.31
C LYS A 128 8.80 -4.52 16.93
N VAL A 129 9.89 -3.76 16.83
CA VAL A 129 10.65 -3.63 15.57
C VAL A 129 11.25 -4.96 15.18
N ILE A 130 11.01 -5.37 13.96
CA ILE A 130 11.65 -6.50 13.30
C ILE A 130 12.37 -6.02 12.05
N TYR A 131 13.39 -6.76 11.63
CA TYR A 131 14.20 -6.43 10.47
C TYR A 131 14.15 -7.53 9.44
N SER A 132 14.15 -7.13 8.17
CA SER A 132 14.35 -8.01 7.01
C SER A 132 15.41 -7.41 6.09
N SER A 133 15.87 -8.16 5.11
CA SER A 133 16.80 -7.63 4.11
C SER A 133 16.45 -8.18 2.73
N LYS A 134 16.51 -7.31 1.73
CA LYS A 134 16.36 -7.66 0.31
C LYS A 134 17.62 -7.24 -0.45
N GLY A 135 18.06 -8.05 -1.37
CA GLY A 135 19.23 -7.75 -2.17
C GLY A 135 18.95 -7.90 -3.65
N TYR A 136 19.51 -6.99 -4.45
CA TYR A 136 19.38 -6.97 -5.90
C TYR A 136 20.76 -7.09 -6.56
N PHE A 137 20.84 -7.82 -7.67
CA PHE A 137 22.05 -7.91 -8.47
C PHE A 137 21.95 -6.96 -9.65
N TYR A 138 22.93 -6.08 -9.78
CA TYR A 138 23.10 -5.24 -10.95
C TYR A 138 24.53 -5.44 -11.48
N GLY A 139 24.66 -5.55 -12.80
CA GLY A 139 25.90 -5.92 -13.49
C GLY A 139 27.14 -5.08 -13.13
N ASN A 140 28.13 -5.13 -13.95
CA ASN A 140 29.55 -4.83 -13.74
C ASN A 140 29.98 -3.38 -13.43
N LYS A 141 29.11 -2.44 -13.03
CA LYS A 141 29.50 -1.04 -12.75
C LYS A 141 28.95 -0.54 -11.43
N LYS A 142 29.83 -0.34 -10.45
CA LYS A 142 29.57 0.24 -9.14
C LYS A 142 28.79 1.57 -9.20
N SER A 143 29.15 2.46 -10.15
CA SER A 143 28.48 3.77 -10.31
C SER A 143 27.01 3.66 -10.68
N LYS A 144 26.60 2.66 -11.48
CA LYS A 144 25.19 2.42 -11.80
C LYS A 144 24.42 1.88 -10.61
N THR A 145 25.05 1.01 -9.81
CA THR A 145 24.46 0.43 -8.61
C THR A 145 24.24 1.49 -7.54
N LEU A 146 25.16 2.44 -7.34
CA LEU A 146 25.01 3.55 -6.41
C LEU A 146 23.85 4.48 -6.77
N LYS A 147 23.69 4.84 -8.06
CA LYS A 147 22.53 5.63 -8.52
C LYS A 147 21.21 4.92 -8.29
N LEU A 148 21.15 3.61 -8.47
CA LEU A 148 19.94 2.82 -8.18
C LEU A 148 19.64 2.78 -6.69
N VAL A 149 20.65 2.72 -5.83
CA VAL A 149 20.53 2.79 -4.37
C VAL A 149 19.93 4.13 -3.92
N GLU A 150 20.39 5.23 -4.53
CA GLU A 150 19.86 6.58 -4.23
C GLU A 150 18.38 6.72 -4.60
N ASN A 151 17.97 6.12 -5.71
CA ASN A 151 16.59 6.15 -6.19
C ASN A 151 15.63 5.22 -5.42
N GLN A 152 16.13 4.33 -4.54
CA GLN A 152 15.31 3.35 -3.82
C GLN A 152 15.16 3.66 -2.32
N LYS A 153 15.48 4.86 -1.90
CA LYS A 153 15.29 5.26 -0.48
C LYS A 153 13.83 5.22 -0.03
N ASP A 154 12.90 5.28 -0.98
CA ASP A 154 11.45 5.28 -0.74
C ASP A 154 10.78 3.94 -1.09
N ASP A 155 11.56 2.91 -1.45
CA ASP A 155 11.03 1.59 -1.78
C ASP A 155 10.58 0.87 -0.51
N VAL A 156 9.28 0.64 -0.37
CA VAL A 156 8.69 -0.06 0.77
C VAL A 156 8.27 -1.47 0.36
N GLN A 157 8.24 -2.38 1.33
CA GLN A 157 7.74 -3.75 1.15
C GLN A 157 6.50 -3.97 2.01
N ILE A 158 5.60 -4.84 1.58
CA ILE A 158 4.46 -5.23 2.41
C ILE A 158 4.95 -5.93 3.68
N ASN A 159 4.44 -5.50 4.83
CA ASN A 159 4.73 -6.14 6.11
C ASN A 159 3.77 -7.32 6.34
N PHE A 160 4.16 -8.53 5.96
CA PHE A 160 3.33 -9.74 6.14
C PHE A 160 3.11 -10.14 7.61
N ASN A 161 3.93 -9.65 8.53
CA ASN A 161 3.77 -9.87 9.96
C ASN A 161 3.06 -8.70 10.66
N SER A 162 2.18 -7.99 9.96
CA SER A 162 1.57 -6.78 10.47
C SER A 162 0.22 -7.01 11.11
N ILE A 163 -0.10 -6.17 12.09
CA ILE A 163 -1.45 -6.10 12.64
C ILE A 163 -2.46 -5.61 11.60
N TYR A 164 -2.02 -4.76 10.65
CA TYR A 164 -2.87 -4.26 9.57
C TYR A 164 -3.33 -5.37 8.62
N LEU A 165 -2.38 -6.19 8.15
CA LEU A 165 -2.72 -7.29 7.26
C LEU A 165 -3.57 -8.34 7.96
N LYS A 166 -3.25 -8.64 9.23
CA LYS A 166 -4.06 -9.50 10.08
C LYS A 166 -5.50 -8.97 10.20
N ALA A 167 -5.68 -7.67 10.45
CA ALA A 167 -7.00 -7.05 10.55
C ALA A 167 -7.81 -7.19 9.26
N LEU A 168 -7.18 -7.01 8.09
CA LEU A 168 -7.82 -7.25 6.79
C LEU A 168 -8.18 -8.72 6.58
N GLU A 169 -7.31 -9.65 6.96
CA GLU A 169 -7.54 -11.09 6.83
C GLU A 169 -8.64 -11.61 7.74
N GLU A 170 -8.75 -11.09 8.95
CA GLU A 170 -9.76 -11.47 9.93
C GLU A 170 -11.13 -10.80 9.69
N THR A 171 -11.21 -9.78 8.83
CA THR A 171 -12.47 -9.15 8.46
C THR A 171 -13.45 -10.18 7.88
N PRO A 172 -14.66 -10.35 8.45
CA PRO A 172 -15.64 -11.30 7.94
C PRO A 172 -16.25 -10.83 6.60
N ASN A 173 -16.75 -11.73 5.78
CA ASN A 173 -17.50 -11.43 4.55
C ASN A 173 -16.85 -10.34 3.66
N LYS A 174 -15.55 -10.46 3.43
CA LYS A 174 -14.77 -9.50 2.65
C LYS A 174 -15.42 -9.16 1.31
N SER A 175 -15.35 -7.89 0.92
CA SER A 175 -15.73 -7.49 -0.43
C SER A 175 -14.75 -8.11 -1.46
N LYS A 176 -15.22 -8.30 -2.70
CA LYS A 176 -14.36 -8.76 -3.80
C LYS A 176 -13.11 -7.91 -3.99
N PHE A 177 -13.18 -6.63 -3.64
CA PHE A 177 -12.02 -5.75 -3.75
C PHE A 177 -10.99 -6.00 -2.64
N VAL A 178 -11.43 -6.25 -1.41
CA VAL A 178 -10.53 -6.65 -0.30
C VAL A 178 -9.86 -7.98 -0.62
N GLU A 179 -10.61 -8.96 -1.14
CA GLU A 179 -10.06 -10.25 -1.56
C GLU A 179 -9.01 -10.08 -2.66
N TYR A 180 -9.35 -9.34 -3.73
CA TYR A 180 -8.42 -9.00 -4.82
C TYR A 180 -7.14 -8.34 -4.29
N TYR A 181 -7.26 -7.39 -3.37
CA TYR A 181 -6.11 -6.72 -2.75
C TYR A 181 -5.21 -7.72 -2.03
N LEU A 182 -5.79 -8.53 -1.13
CA LEU A 182 -5.07 -9.53 -0.34
C LEU A 182 -4.36 -10.57 -1.22
N GLU A 183 -5.02 -11.08 -2.25
CA GLU A 183 -4.45 -12.04 -3.19
C GLU A 183 -3.24 -11.46 -3.93
N ASN A 184 -3.38 -10.23 -4.46
CA ASN A 184 -2.27 -9.60 -5.20
C ASN A 184 -1.06 -9.33 -4.32
N ILE A 185 -1.21 -8.74 -3.13
CA ILE A 185 -0.07 -8.46 -2.25
C ILE A 185 0.61 -9.75 -1.76
N LYS A 186 -0.14 -10.82 -1.53
CA LYS A 186 0.42 -12.14 -1.17
C LYS A 186 1.21 -12.77 -2.31
N MET A 187 0.77 -12.57 -3.55
CA MET A 187 1.44 -13.12 -4.72
C MET A 187 2.71 -12.36 -5.09
N THR A 188 2.68 -11.03 -4.99
CA THR A 188 3.79 -10.18 -5.46
C THR A 188 4.76 -9.75 -4.37
N ALA A 189 4.33 -9.77 -3.10
CA ALA A 189 5.01 -9.19 -1.94
C ALA A 189 5.23 -7.66 -2.03
N ASP A 190 4.63 -7.01 -3.00
CA ASP A 190 4.74 -5.58 -3.27
C ASP A 190 3.35 -4.91 -3.30
N PRO A 191 3.25 -3.60 -3.08
CA PRO A 191 2.01 -2.85 -3.31
C PRO A 191 1.52 -3.03 -4.75
N ILE A 192 0.20 -3.06 -4.93
CA ILE A 192 -0.38 -3.18 -6.27
C ILE A 192 -0.02 -1.94 -7.10
N HIS A 193 0.42 -2.15 -8.34
CA HIS A 193 0.72 -1.03 -9.24
C HIS A 193 -0.53 -0.12 -9.39
N PRO A 194 -0.43 1.22 -9.23
CA PRO A 194 -1.56 2.14 -9.25
C PRO A 194 -2.47 1.95 -10.47
N TYR A 195 -1.91 1.79 -11.66
CA TYR A 195 -2.65 1.51 -12.88
C TYR A 195 -3.54 0.25 -12.78
N ARG A 196 -3.00 -0.86 -12.27
CA ARG A 196 -3.75 -2.12 -12.12
C ARG A 196 -4.88 -1.99 -11.12
N MET A 197 -4.63 -1.30 -10.00
CA MET A 197 -5.65 -1.06 -8.99
C MET A 197 -6.78 -0.18 -9.53
N SER A 198 -6.44 0.93 -10.22
CA SER A 198 -7.41 1.81 -10.86
C SER A 198 -8.24 1.08 -11.90
N GLN A 199 -7.61 0.27 -12.74
CA GLN A 199 -8.29 -0.54 -13.75
C GLN A 199 -9.27 -1.52 -13.11
N TYR A 200 -8.87 -2.21 -12.04
CA TYR A 200 -9.74 -3.15 -11.35
C TYR A 200 -10.96 -2.46 -10.75
N ILE A 201 -10.76 -1.34 -10.05
CA ILE A 201 -11.84 -0.58 -9.39
C ILE A 201 -12.85 -0.09 -10.42
N LEU A 202 -12.39 0.58 -11.47
CA LEU A 202 -13.28 1.19 -12.47
C LEU A 202 -13.97 0.12 -13.34
N LYS A 203 -13.27 -0.96 -13.71
CA LYS A 203 -13.86 -2.03 -14.54
C LYS A 203 -14.93 -2.83 -13.82
N ASN A 204 -14.81 -3.02 -12.51
CA ASN A 204 -15.74 -3.82 -11.72
C ASN A 204 -16.75 -2.96 -10.96
N ASP A 205 -16.80 -1.65 -11.23
CA ASP A 205 -17.71 -0.68 -10.59
C ASP A 205 -17.70 -0.80 -9.06
N ILE A 206 -16.49 -0.85 -8.49
CA ILE A 206 -16.30 -0.98 -7.05
C ILE A 206 -16.80 0.30 -6.35
N ASP A 207 -17.60 0.13 -5.30
CA ASP A 207 -18.12 1.26 -4.53
C ASP A 207 -16.98 2.02 -3.84
N ILE A 208 -16.76 3.26 -4.28
CA ILE A 208 -15.76 4.16 -3.69
C ILE A 208 -16.12 4.56 -2.27
N ASN A 209 -17.42 4.59 -1.92
CA ASN A 209 -17.85 4.97 -0.58
C ASN A 209 -17.72 3.82 0.44
N ASP A 210 -17.41 2.61 -0.05
CA ASP A 210 -17.12 1.50 0.87
C ASP A 210 -15.96 1.83 1.80
N TYR A 211 -16.10 1.42 3.07
CA TYR A 211 -15.11 1.69 4.12
C TYR A 211 -13.69 1.27 3.76
N PHE A 212 -13.53 0.09 3.16
CA PHE A 212 -12.22 -0.45 2.81
C PHE A 212 -11.67 0.12 1.51
N THR A 213 -12.54 0.44 0.55
CA THR A 213 -12.11 0.89 -0.78
C THR A 213 -11.24 2.14 -0.69
N LYS A 214 -11.70 3.19 -0.01
CA LYS A 214 -10.93 4.43 0.17
C LYS A 214 -9.60 4.19 0.89
N ARG A 215 -9.62 3.34 1.93
CA ARG A 215 -8.43 3.02 2.73
C ARG A 215 -7.38 2.27 1.92
N LEU A 216 -7.80 1.30 1.14
CA LEU A 216 -6.90 0.52 0.30
C LEU A 216 -6.32 1.36 -0.85
N ILE A 217 -7.12 2.25 -1.48
CA ILE A 217 -6.63 3.22 -2.47
C ILE A 217 -5.56 4.10 -1.83
N PHE A 218 -5.87 4.73 -0.69
CA PHE A 218 -4.96 5.64 0.00
C PHE A 218 -3.66 4.94 0.39
N ILE A 219 -3.75 3.82 1.10
CA ILE A 219 -2.58 3.07 1.56
C ILE A 219 -1.71 2.64 0.38
N ASN A 220 -2.32 2.04 -0.62
CA ASN A 220 -1.56 1.45 -1.73
C ASN A 220 -0.91 2.49 -2.66
N MET A 221 -1.51 3.66 -2.81
CA MET A 221 -1.06 4.66 -3.78
C MET A 221 -0.27 5.81 -3.16
N PHE A 222 -0.62 6.24 -1.96
CA PHE A 222 -0.08 7.46 -1.35
C PHE A 222 0.79 7.20 -0.12
N TYR A 223 0.49 6.21 0.67
CA TYR A 223 1.11 6.02 1.99
C TYR A 223 2.37 5.12 1.97
N LYS A 224 3.09 5.14 0.85
CA LYS A 224 4.32 4.35 0.67
C LYS A 224 5.53 5.03 1.27
#